data_99f5bdb03e2a6425cd0726941f533431
#
_entry.id   99f5bdb03e2a6425cd0726941f533431
#
_cell.length_a   1.000
_cell.length_b   1.000
_cell.length_c   1.000
_cell.angle_alpha   90.00
_cell.angle_beta   90.00
_cell.angle_gamma   90.00
#
_symmetry.space_group_name_H-M   'P 1'
#
loop_
_entity.id
_entity.type
_entity.pdbx_description
1 polymer ?
#
loop_
_entity_poly.entity_id
_entity_poly.type
_entity_poly.pdbx_seq_one_letter_code
_entity_poly.pdbx_strand_id
1 'polypeptide(L)' 'MSDLWEAQREALGAFIREQRKRANLSLRQLAEMTSLSNPYLSQIERGLHQPSVRVLKALSDALNLSAETLLA' A
#
# COMPACT_ATOMS: atom_id res chain seq x y z
N MET A 1 1.52 -14.62 -20.67
CA MET A 1 0.58 -13.62 -21.14
C MET A 1 0.01 -12.73 -20.08
N SER A 2 0.16 -13.07 -18.85
CA SER A 2 -0.27 -12.23 -17.74
C SER A 2 0.79 -11.20 -17.37
N ASP A 3 1.87 -11.14 -18.10
CA ASP A 3 3.06 -10.39 -17.68
C ASP A 3 2.81 -8.91 -17.47
N LEU A 4 1.97 -8.30 -18.31
CA LEU A 4 1.68 -6.89 -18.19
C LEU A 4 0.95 -6.58 -16.88
N TRP A 5 -0.07 -7.37 -16.57
CA TRP A 5 -0.84 -7.17 -15.35
C TRP A 5 0.00 -7.49 -14.12
N GLU A 6 0.80 -8.53 -14.20
CA GLU A 6 1.69 -8.91 -13.12
C GLU A 6 2.72 -7.82 -12.87
N ALA A 7 3.32 -7.28 -13.91
CA ALA A 7 4.28 -6.19 -13.78
C ALA A 7 3.64 -4.95 -13.17
N GLN A 8 2.39 -4.65 -13.55
CA GLN A 8 1.67 -3.51 -12.99
C GLN A 8 1.38 -3.70 -11.51
N ARG A 9 0.98 -4.92 -11.12
CA ARG A 9 0.73 -5.21 -9.72
C ARG A 9 2.00 -5.10 -8.89
N GLU A 10 3.10 -5.58 -9.42
CA GLU A 10 4.40 -5.49 -8.74
C GLU A 10 4.84 -4.04 -8.60
N ALA A 11 4.68 -3.24 -9.65
CA ALA A 11 5.05 -1.83 -9.60
C ALA A 11 4.19 -1.07 -8.60
N LEU A 12 2.89 -1.33 -8.59
CA LEU A 12 1.98 -0.70 -7.64
C LEU A 12 2.32 -1.09 -6.21
N GLY A 13 2.57 -2.37 -5.98
CA GLY A 13 2.93 -2.84 -4.66
C GLY A 13 4.23 -2.24 -4.16
N ALA A 14 5.23 -2.15 -5.03
CA ALA A 14 6.51 -1.54 -4.69
C ALA A 14 6.33 -0.06 -4.38
N PHE A 15 5.49 0.64 -5.13
CA PHE A 15 5.19 2.05 -4.89
C PHE A 15 4.54 2.25 -3.52
N ILE A 16 3.55 1.42 -3.19
CA ILE A 16 2.88 1.49 -1.89
C ILE A 16 3.88 1.26 -0.77
N ARG A 17 4.72 0.25 -0.91
CA ARG A 17 5.75 -0.05 0.08
C ARG A 17 6.70 1.12 0.28
N GLU A 18 7.14 1.73 -0.82
CA GLU A 18 8.04 2.87 -0.77
C GLU A 18 7.39 4.05 -0.04
N GLN A 19 6.14 4.35 -0.37
CA GLN A 19 5.42 5.43 0.29
C GLN A 19 5.22 5.14 1.78
N ARG A 20 4.94 3.89 2.11
CA ARG A 20 4.80 3.49 3.50
C ARG A 20 6.10 3.74 4.27
N LYS A 21 7.22 3.35 3.68
CA LYS A 21 8.52 3.55 4.32
C LYS A 21 8.87 5.02 4.47
N ARG A 22 8.55 5.81 3.46
CA ARG A 22 8.77 7.27 3.52
C ARG A 22 7.94 7.93 4.61
N ALA A 23 6.75 7.39 4.85
CA ALA A 23 5.89 7.87 5.92
C ALA A 23 6.32 7.32 7.28
N ASN A 24 7.36 6.51 7.31
CA ASN A 24 7.91 5.93 8.52
C ASN A 24 6.90 5.03 9.24
N LEU A 25 6.10 4.31 8.45
CA LEU A 25 5.08 3.41 8.97
C LEU A 25 5.53 1.96 8.83
N SER A 26 5.24 1.16 9.85
CA SER A 26 5.39 -0.28 9.73
C SER A 26 4.24 -0.84 8.90
N LEU A 27 4.39 -2.07 8.42
CA LEU A 27 3.31 -2.75 7.72
C LEU A 27 2.07 -2.82 8.61
N ARG A 28 2.27 -3.16 9.87
CA ARG A 28 1.19 -3.27 10.83
C ARG A 28 0.46 -1.96 11.03
N GLN A 29 1.21 -0.86 11.13
CA GLN A 29 0.60 0.46 11.31
C GLN A 29 -0.27 0.83 10.12
N LEU A 30 0.23 0.62 8.90
CA LEU A 30 -0.56 0.93 7.71
C LEU A 30 -1.78 0.02 7.61
N ALA A 31 -1.62 -1.25 7.95
CA ALA A 31 -2.74 -2.19 7.95
C ALA A 31 -3.83 -1.73 8.92
N GLU A 32 -3.45 -1.30 10.12
CA GLU A 32 -4.41 -0.80 11.09
C GLU A 32 -5.12 0.46 10.61
N MET A 33 -4.37 1.38 9.99
CA MET A 33 -4.95 2.63 9.48
C MET A 33 -5.96 2.40 8.38
N THR A 34 -5.83 1.32 7.64
CA THR A 34 -6.66 1.02 6.49
C THR A 34 -7.67 -0.10 6.77
N SER A 35 -7.66 -0.65 7.98
CA SER A 35 -8.52 -1.77 8.37
C SER A 35 -8.28 -3.02 7.50
N LEU A 36 -7.05 -3.17 7.04
CA LEU A 36 -6.64 -4.35 6.28
C LEU A 36 -5.87 -5.30 7.20
N SER A 37 -5.87 -6.59 6.85
CA SER A 37 -5.04 -7.54 7.58
C SER A 37 -3.57 -7.39 7.14
N ASN A 38 -2.64 -7.71 8.03
CA ASN A 38 -1.22 -7.71 7.68
C ASN A 38 -0.91 -8.62 6.50
N PRO A 39 -1.38 -9.86 6.46
CA PRO A 39 -1.11 -10.74 5.33
C PRO A 39 -1.64 -10.18 4.00
N TYR A 40 -2.82 -9.58 4.01
CA TYR A 40 -3.39 -9.03 2.80
C TYR A 40 -2.56 -7.84 2.29
N LEU A 41 -2.21 -6.91 3.18
CA LEU A 41 -1.39 -5.77 2.80
C LEU A 41 -0.01 -6.22 2.32
N SER A 42 0.57 -7.21 2.98
CA SER A 42 1.85 -7.78 2.56
C SER A 42 1.78 -8.31 1.14
N GLN A 43 0.68 -9.01 0.81
CA GLN A 43 0.49 -9.55 -0.54
C GLN A 43 0.36 -8.44 -1.57
N ILE A 44 -0.31 -7.35 -1.23
CA ILE A 44 -0.43 -6.19 -2.12
C ILE A 44 0.95 -5.60 -2.39
N GLU A 45 1.74 -5.39 -1.34
CA GLU A 45 3.07 -4.80 -1.50
C GLU A 45 4.01 -5.68 -2.31
N ARG A 46 3.80 -6.99 -2.25
CA ARG A 46 4.62 -7.94 -2.99
C ARG A 46 4.12 -8.18 -4.42
N GLY A 47 3.02 -7.55 -4.79
CA GLY A 47 2.47 -7.70 -6.14
C GLY A 47 1.74 -9.00 -6.35
N LEU A 48 1.37 -9.69 -5.28
CA LEU A 48 0.68 -10.97 -5.36
C LEU A 48 -0.84 -10.84 -5.38
N HIS A 49 -1.35 -9.64 -5.11
CA HIS A 49 -2.79 -9.42 -5.05
C HIS A 49 -3.11 -8.05 -5.60
N GLN A 50 -4.16 -7.97 -6.41
CA GLN A 50 -4.60 -6.69 -6.95
C GLN A 50 -5.59 -6.05 -5.99
N PRO A 51 -5.29 -4.85 -5.46
CA PRO A 51 -6.23 -4.18 -4.56
C PRO A 51 -7.42 -3.65 -5.34
N SER A 52 -8.57 -3.62 -4.69
CA SER A 52 -9.76 -2.99 -5.25
C SER A 52 -9.60 -1.47 -5.21
N VAL A 53 -10.48 -0.77 -5.92
CA VAL A 53 -10.50 0.70 -5.90
C VAL A 53 -10.70 1.21 -4.47
N ARG A 54 -11.58 0.56 -3.71
CA ARG A 54 -11.82 0.93 -2.32
C ARG A 54 -10.55 0.81 -1.48
N VAL A 55 -9.82 -0.28 -1.66
CA VAL A 55 -8.58 -0.50 -0.92
C VAL A 55 -7.53 0.51 -1.33
N LEU A 56 -7.42 0.79 -2.63
CA LEU A 56 -6.48 1.79 -3.11
C LEU A 56 -6.77 3.16 -2.52
N LYS A 57 -8.04 3.53 -2.42
CA LYS A 57 -8.42 4.80 -1.84
C LYS A 57 -8.04 4.86 -0.36
N ALA A 58 -8.29 3.78 0.37
CA ALA A 58 -7.93 3.73 1.78
C ALA A 58 -6.41 3.87 1.97
N LEU A 59 -5.63 3.20 1.14
CA LEU A 59 -4.18 3.30 1.19
C LEU A 59 -3.71 4.72 0.87
N SER A 60 -4.28 5.32 -0.17
CA SER A 60 -3.92 6.68 -0.55
C SER A 60 -4.23 7.69 0.56
N ASP A 61 -5.40 7.56 1.16
CA ASP A 61 -5.80 8.46 2.24
C ASP A 61 -4.86 8.31 3.44
N ALA A 62 -4.55 7.08 3.81
CA ALA A 62 -3.69 6.83 4.95
C ALA A 62 -2.28 7.36 4.73
N LEU A 63 -1.74 7.16 3.53
CA LEU A 63 -0.38 7.61 3.22
C LEU A 63 -0.30 9.12 3.12
N ASN A 64 -1.34 9.77 2.60
CA ASN A 64 -1.40 11.22 2.56
C ASN A 64 -1.46 11.82 3.95
N LEU A 65 -2.29 11.27 4.82
CA LEU A 65 -2.38 11.76 6.20
C LEU A 65 -1.06 11.63 6.91
N SER A 66 -0.34 10.53 6.67
CA SER A 66 0.96 10.32 7.27
C SER A 66 1.97 11.35 6.77
N ALA A 67 1.95 11.66 5.48
CA ALA A 67 2.83 12.66 4.91
C ALA A 67 2.56 14.04 5.50
N GLU A 68 1.29 14.41 5.63
CA GLU A 68 0.90 15.67 6.24
C GLU A 68 1.38 15.78 7.68
N THR A 69 1.24 14.68 8.42
CA THR A 69 1.70 14.64 9.81
C THR A 69 3.20 14.89 9.90
N LEU A 70 3.97 14.33 8.97
CA LEU A 70 5.41 14.52 8.95
C LEU A 70 5.81 15.95 8.58
N LEU A 71 5.01 16.61 7.76
CA LEU A 71 5.29 17.96 7.33
C LEU A 71 4.83 19.01 8.33
N ALA A 72 3.93 18.64 9.19
CA ALA A 72 3.41 19.54 10.19
C ALA A 72 4.40 19.72 11.34
#